data_e7fd6419b6ca0e01fd27ecb79025961c
#
_entry.id   e7fd6419b6ca0e01fd27ecb79025961c
#
_cell.length_a   1.000
_cell.length_b   1.000
_cell.length_c   1.000
_cell.angle_alpha   90.00
_cell.angle_beta   90.00
_cell.angle_gamma   90.00
#
_symmetry.space_group_name_H-M   'P 1'
#
loop_
_entity.id
_entity.type
_entity.pdbx_description
1 polymer ?
#
loop_
_entity_poly.entity_id
_entity_poly.type
_entity_poly.pdbx_seq_one_letter_code
_entity_poly.pdbx_strand_id
1 'polypeptide(L)'
;MKVDEKALEIIDKYGRADGSLFYIEKALPRKEYLLVNAVLESLGGKWNRKGKCHVFPDGFVVDDALSEVIATGSVLNVQKDLDHYETPEDIARFMASLADVQVGHYCLEPSAGKGRIAEALADACGSKSAVTVVDIHPPFIANLKKLGFENAFIEDFLNWPNLGFTPGWFEYDRVVMNPPFSRQADTDHVLQAIGFLAPGGILVSVMASGVEFRKNKKTLTFKQVLESKGVFELIPLPSKTFVESGTSVNTVLLKFTKNT
;
A
#
# COMPACT_ATOMS: atom_id res chain seq x y z
N MET A 1 -0.27 11.42 -12.19
CA MET A 1 0.13 11.96 -13.55
C MET A 1 -0.95 12.91 -14.01
N LYS A 2 -0.58 14.16 -14.37
CA LYS A 2 -1.54 15.08 -14.99
C LYS A 2 -1.96 14.54 -16.36
N VAL A 3 -3.23 14.47 -16.61
CA VAL A 3 -3.79 13.94 -17.87
C VAL A 3 -3.94 15.06 -18.88
N ASP A 4 -3.68 14.75 -20.15
CA ASP A 4 -3.93 15.67 -21.26
C ASP A 4 -5.44 15.90 -21.42
N GLU A 5 -5.88 17.17 -21.54
CA GLU A 5 -7.30 17.53 -21.65
C GLU A 5 -7.99 16.81 -22.81
N LYS A 6 -7.26 16.56 -23.90
CA LYS A 6 -7.79 15.82 -25.04
C LYS A 6 -8.08 14.36 -24.73
N ALA A 7 -7.26 13.73 -23.87
CA ALA A 7 -7.55 12.37 -23.42
C ALA A 7 -8.81 12.33 -22.55
N LEU A 8 -8.98 13.30 -21.66
CA LEU A 8 -10.20 13.42 -20.83
C LEU A 8 -11.46 13.57 -21.68
N GLU A 9 -11.45 14.49 -22.66
CA GLU A 9 -12.58 14.66 -23.57
C GLU A 9 -12.94 13.36 -24.32
N ILE A 10 -11.91 12.62 -24.77
CA ILE A 10 -12.13 11.39 -25.53
C ILE A 10 -12.71 10.28 -24.63
N ILE A 11 -12.17 10.14 -23.41
CA ILE A 11 -12.65 9.17 -22.44
C ILE A 11 -14.10 9.48 -22.04
N ASP A 12 -14.40 10.72 -21.69
CA ASP A 12 -15.75 11.14 -21.30
C ASP A 12 -16.78 10.96 -22.43
N LYS A 13 -16.41 11.33 -23.66
CA LYS A 13 -17.35 11.36 -24.78
C LYS A 13 -17.52 10.03 -25.51
N TYR A 14 -16.47 9.23 -25.56
CA TYR A 14 -16.43 8.00 -26.37
C TYR A 14 -16.05 6.76 -25.59
N GLY A 15 -15.82 6.89 -24.27
CA GLY A 15 -15.54 5.77 -23.40
C GLY A 15 -16.82 5.04 -23.00
N ARG A 16 -16.74 3.71 -22.90
CA ARG A 16 -17.79 2.87 -22.34
C ARG A 16 -17.18 1.76 -21.50
N ALA A 17 -17.54 1.74 -20.24
CA ALA A 17 -17.22 0.64 -19.36
C ALA A 17 -18.27 -0.48 -19.44
N ASP A 18 -17.81 -1.71 -19.24
CA ASP A 18 -18.65 -2.90 -19.16
C ASP A 18 -17.99 -3.89 -18.20
N GLY A 19 -18.33 -3.79 -16.94
CA GLY A 19 -17.64 -4.48 -15.84
C GLY A 19 -16.17 -4.10 -15.75
N SER A 20 -15.28 -5.06 -15.94
CA SER A 20 -13.81 -4.85 -15.97
C SER A 20 -13.27 -4.53 -17.38
N LEU A 21 -14.13 -4.28 -18.35
CA LEU A 21 -13.75 -3.95 -19.72
C LEU A 21 -14.01 -2.48 -20.02
N PHE A 22 -13.12 -1.86 -20.80
CA PHE A 22 -13.31 -0.49 -21.26
C PHE A 22 -13.07 -0.37 -22.76
N TYR A 23 -14.01 0.23 -23.44
CA TYR A 23 -14.05 0.43 -24.88
C TYR A 23 -13.94 1.90 -25.21
N ILE A 24 -13.28 2.23 -26.32
CA ILE A 24 -13.41 3.52 -27.00
C ILE A 24 -14.24 3.31 -28.26
N GLU A 25 -15.45 3.85 -28.26
CA GLU A 25 -16.45 3.65 -29.33
C GLU A 25 -16.19 4.54 -30.58
N LYS A 26 -14.95 4.95 -30.75
CA LYS A 26 -14.50 5.76 -31.90
C LYS A 26 -13.12 5.34 -32.35
N ALA A 27 -12.90 5.29 -33.66
CA ALA A 27 -11.56 5.18 -34.22
C ALA A 27 -10.78 6.45 -33.97
N LEU A 28 -9.64 6.36 -33.26
CA LEU A 28 -8.80 7.47 -32.93
C LEU A 28 -7.55 7.53 -33.81
N PRO A 29 -7.08 8.74 -34.19
CA PRO A 29 -5.74 8.92 -34.71
C PRO A 29 -4.70 8.40 -33.71
N ARG A 30 -3.57 7.86 -34.22
CA ARG A 30 -2.55 7.23 -33.38
C ARG A 30 -2.09 8.11 -32.20
N LYS A 31 -1.96 9.40 -32.41
CA LYS A 31 -1.52 10.35 -31.36
C LYS A 31 -2.54 10.43 -30.22
N GLU A 32 -3.83 10.56 -30.56
CA GLU A 32 -4.91 10.61 -29.57
C GLU A 32 -5.06 9.28 -28.83
N TYR A 33 -4.94 8.16 -29.58
CA TYR A 33 -4.97 6.81 -28.97
C TYR A 33 -3.87 6.65 -27.92
N LEU A 34 -2.65 7.10 -28.18
CA LEU A 34 -1.54 7.00 -27.23
C LEU A 34 -1.80 7.79 -25.95
N LEU A 35 -2.44 8.97 -26.02
CA LEU A 35 -2.82 9.74 -24.84
C LEU A 35 -3.85 9.01 -23.98
N VAL A 36 -4.89 8.48 -24.60
CA VAL A 36 -5.93 7.69 -23.91
C VAL A 36 -5.36 6.39 -23.34
N ASN A 37 -4.57 5.67 -24.13
CA ASN A 37 -3.92 4.43 -23.70
C ASN A 37 -3.03 4.65 -22.47
N ALA A 38 -2.28 5.74 -22.41
CA ALA A 38 -1.44 6.08 -21.24
C ALA A 38 -2.27 6.26 -19.96
N VAL A 39 -3.47 6.84 -20.06
CA VAL A 39 -4.40 6.97 -18.93
C VAL A 39 -4.90 5.59 -18.47
N LEU A 40 -5.39 4.79 -19.41
CA LEU A 40 -5.98 3.48 -19.10
C LEU A 40 -4.93 2.50 -18.56
N GLU A 41 -3.71 2.50 -19.12
CA GLU A 41 -2.60 1.68 -18.60
C GLU A 41 -2.17 2.14 -17.19
N SER A 42 -2.16 3.46 -16.94
CA SER A 42 -1.83 4.00 -15.61
C SER A 42 -2.84 3.59 -14.54
N LEU A 43 -4.08 3.30 -14.93
CA LEU A 43 -5.13 2.75 -14.05
C LEU A 43 -5.07 1.21 -13.95
N GLY A 44 -4.09 0.57 -14.60
CA GLY A 44 -3.92 -0.89 -14.59
C GLY A 44 -4.62 -1.64 -15.72
N GLY A 45 -5.22 -0.93 -16.69
CA GLY A 45 -5.84 -1.50 -17.88
C GLY A 45 -4.81 -2.10 -18.84
N LYS A 46 -5.06 -3.30 -19.36
CA LYS A 46 -4.23 -3.97 -20.36
C LYS A 46 -4.98 -4.09 -21.68
N TRP A 47 -4.35 -3.68 -22.78
CA TRP A 47 -4.95 -3.78 -24.09
C TRP A 47 -5.19 -5.23 -24.52
N ASN A 48 -6.42 -5.58 -24.82
CA ASN A 48 -6.82 -6.86 -25.39
C ASN A 48 -7.09 -6.70 -26.89
N ARG A 49 -6.19 -7.25 -27.72
CA ARG A 49 -6.28 -7.14 -29.18
C ARG A 49 -7.50 -7.85 -29.77
N LYS A 50 -7.94 -8.98 -29.18
CA LYS A 50 -9.10 -9.73 -29.67
C LYS A 50 -10.41 -9.02 -29.34
N GLY A 51 -10.54 -8.53 -28.11
CA GLY A 51 -11.72 -7.80 -27.64
C GLY A 51 -11.75 -6.33 -28.07
N LYS A 52 -10.65 -5.79 -28.60
CA LYS A 52 -10.50 -4.37 -28.94
C LYS A 52 -10.88 -3.44 -27.77
N CYS A 53 -10.51 -3.82 -26.55
CA CYS A 53 -10.80 -3.12 -25.31
C CYS A 53 -9.61 -3.17 -24.35
N HIS A 54 -9.63 -2.34 -23.34
CA HIS A 54 -8.75 -2.50 -22.18
C HIS A 54 -9.44 -3.40 -21.15
N VAL A 55 -8.68 -4.34 -20.60
CA VAL A 55 -9.13 -5.26 -19.55
C VAL A 55 -8.49 -4.83 -18.25
N PHE A 56 -9.30 -4.59 -17.24
CA PHE A 56 -8.88 -4.25 -15.89
C PHE A 56 -8.94 -5.48 -14.98
N PRO A 57 -8.23 -5.47 -13.84
CA PRO A 57 -8.31 -6.55 -12.87
C PRO A 57 -9.75 -6.79 -12.39
N ASP A 58 -10.08 -8.03 -12.07
CA ASP A 58 -11.40 -8.38 -11.56
C ASP A 58 -11.73 -7.55 -10.31
N GLY A 59 -12.93 -6.97 -10.34
CA GLY A 59 -13.40 -6.11 -9.25
C GLY A 59 -12.96 -4.66 -9.30
N PHE A 60 -12.16 -4.26 -10.29
CA PHE A 60 -11.88 -2.86 -10.55
C PHE A 60 -13.12 -2.19 -11.18
N VAL A 61 -13.65 -1.16 -10.53
CA VAL A 61 -14.79 -0.38 -11.04
C VAL A 61 -14.25 0.72 -11.95
N VAL A 62 -14.27 0.46 -13.24
CA VAL A 62 -13.65 1.33 -14.26
C VAL A 62 -14.32 2.70 -14.30
N ASP A 63 -15.66 2.73 -14.19
CA ASP A 63 -16.43 3.99 -14.23
C ASP A 63 -16.09 4.93 -13.07
N ASP A 64 -15.95 4.40 -11.86
CA ASP A 64 -15.62 5.22 -10.69
C ASP A 64 -14.21 5.83 -10.84
N ALA A 65 -13.24 4.99 -11.23
CA ALA A 65 -11.86 5.43 -11.41
C ALA A 65 -11.73 6.49 -12.53
N LEU A 66 -12.44 6.32 -13.65
CA LEU A 66 -12.42 7.28 -14.74
C LEU A 66 -13.17 8.57 -14.39
N SER A 67 -14.28 8.48 -13.65
CA SER A 67 -15.00 9.64 -13.15
C SER A 67 -14.11 10.50 -12.25
N GLU A 68 -13.31 9.89 -11.38
CA GLU A 68 -12.32 10.60 -10.55
C GLU A 68 -11.22 11.25 -11.41
N VAL A 69 -10.70 10.55 -12.42
CA VAL A 69 -9.70 11.08 -13.35
C VAL A 69 -10.25 12.28 -14.13
N ILE A 70 -11.49 12.20 -14.60
CA ILE A 70 -12.15 13.30 -15.33
C ILE A 70 -12.34 14.50 -14.38
N ALA A 71 -12.78 14.26 -13.16
CA ALA A 71 -13.04 15.32 -12.16
C ALA A 71 -11.74 16.03 -11.71
N THR A 72 -10.64 15.27 -11.53
CA THR A 72 -9.38 15.80 -10.99
C THR A 72 -8.35 16.21 -12.06
N GLY A 73 -8.56 15.77 -13.29
CA GLY A 73 -7.58 15.94 -14.40
C GLY A 73 -6.27 15.17 -14.18
N SER A 74 -6.25 14.20 -13.27
CA SER A 74 -5.05 13.46 -12.93
C SER A 74 -5.31 11.97 -12.71
N VAL A 75 -4.35 11.13 -13.11
CA VAL A 75 -4.32 9.71 -12.73
C VAL A 75 -3.29 9.52 -11.64
N LEU A 76 -3.68 8.87 -10.57
CA LEU A 76 -2.73 8.38 -9.59
C LEU A 76 -1.88 7.26 -10.23
N ASN A 77 -0.60 7.50 -10.40
CA ASN A 77 0.33 6.43 -10.68
C ASN A 77 0.68 5.76 -9.36
N VAL A 78 -0.03 4.68 -9.03
CA VAL A 78 0.08 3.98 -7.74
C VAL A 78 1.54 3.70 -7.36
N GLN A 79 2.35 3.30 -8.33
CA GLN A 79 3.76 3.00 -8.10
C GLN A 79 4.59 4.27 -7.80
N LYS A 80 4.34 5.36 -8.54
CA LYS A 80 5.14 6.58 -8.44
C LYS A 80 4.58 7.60 -7.44
N ASP A 81 3.25 7.72 -7.38
CA ASP A 81 2.58 8.77 -6.60
C ASP A 81 2.32 8.30 -5.16
N LEU A 82 2.16 6.99 -4.94
CA LEU A 82 1.98 6.38 -3.62
C LEU A 82 3.24 5.63 -3.12
N ASP A 83 4.36 5.66 -3.87
CA ASP A 83 5.55 4.85 -3.54
C ASP A 83 5.21 3.38 -3.26
N HIS A 84 4.22 2.84 -3.98
CA HIS A 84 3.72 1.49 -3.76
C HIS A 84 4.64 0.46 -4.41
N TYR A 85 5.31 -0.33 -3.57
CA TYR A 85 6.14 -1.45 -3.98
C TYR A 85 5.63 -2.72 -3.30
N GLU A 86 5.14 -3.65 -4.11
CA GLU A 86 4.60 -4.91 -3.61
C GLU A 86 5.67 -5.70 -2.84
N THR A 87 5.33 -6.16 -1.64
CA THR A 87 6.23 -7.01 -0.85
C THR A 87 6.28 -8.41 -1.47
N PRO A 88 7.46 -8.98 -1.79
CA PRO A 88 7.59 -10.37 -2.21
C PRO A 88 7.00 -11.33 -1.16
N GLU A 89 6.41 -12.43 -1.63
CA GLU A 89 5.68 -13.35 -0.76
C GLU A 89 6.56 -13.99 0.33
N ASP A 90 7.78 -14.36 -0.03
CA ASP A 90 8.78 -14.90 0.89
C ASP A 90 9.19 -13.88 1.97
N ILE A 91 9.31 -12.61 1.59
CA ILE A 91 9.59 -11.50 2.52
C ILE A 91 8.40 -11.26 3.43
N ALA A 92 7.17 -11.27 2.92
CA ALA A 92 5.96 -11.10 3.73
C ALA A 92 5.85 -12.20 4.80
N ARG A 93 6.08 -13.45 4.44
CA ARG A 93 6.12 -14.59 5.37
C ARG A 93 7.26 -14.47 6.38
N PHE A 94 8.45 -14.06 5.93
CA PHE A 94 9.58 -13.82 6.81
C PHE A 94 9.29 -12.71 7.82
N MET A 95 8.65 -11.61 7.39
CA MET A 95 8.26 -10.53 8.29
C MET A 95 7.24 -10.98 9.35
N ALA A 96 6.23 -11.78 8.97
CA ALA A 96 5.27 -12.35 9.91
C ALA A 96 5.95 -13.28 10.94
N SER A 97 6.89 -14.10 10.49
CA SER A 97 7.72 -14.94 11.37
C SER A 97 8.61 -14.12 12.31
N LEU A 98 9.27 -13.07 11.78
CA LEU A 98 10.13 -12.17 12.55
C LEU A 98 9.34 -11.39 13.61
N ALA A 99 8.08 -11.05 13.32
CA ALA A 99 7.15 -10.46 14.28
C ALA A 99 6.62 -11.47 15.31
N ASP A 100 7.00 -12.74 15.22
CA ASP A 100 6.51 -13.81 16.10
C ASP A 100 4.96 -13.82 16.18
N VAL A 101 4.31 -13.81 15.01
CA VAL A 101 2.84 -13.88 14.95
C VAL A 101 2.37 -15.25 15.39
N GLN A 102 1.44 -15.30 16.35
CA GLN A 102 0.86 -16.52 16.91
C GLN A 102 -0.64 -16.56 16.68
N VAL A 103 -1.22 -17.76 16.69
CA VAL A 103 -2.67 -17.95 16.64
C VAL A 103 -3.34 -17.15 17.75
N GLY A 104 -4.34 -16.36 17.36
CA GLY A 104 -5.10 -15.51 18.27
C GLY A 104 -4.56 -14.09 18.45
N HIS A 105 -3.40 -13.75 17.88
CA HIS A 105 -2.93 -12.36 17.88
C HIS A 105 -3.80 -11.47 17.01
N TYR A 106 -4.05 -10.26 17.48
CA TYR A 106 -4.60 -9.16 16.67
C TYR A 106 -3.45 -8.45 15.95
N CYS A 107 -3.57 -8.34 14.63
CA CYS A 107 -2.53 -7.81 13.76
C CYS A 107 -3.01 -6.56 13.01
N LEU A 108 -2.08 -5.63 12.74
CA LEU A 108 -2.32 -4.44 11.91
C LEU A 108 -1.32 -4.39 10.74
N GLU A 109 -1.83 -4.18 9.54
CA GLU A 109 -1.06 -3.80 8.36
C GLU A 109 -1.50 -2.42 7.86
N PRO A 110 -0.75 -1.36 8.18
CA PRO A 110 -1.13 0.03 7.89
C PRO A 110 -0.61 0.56 6.56
N SER A 111 -0.42 -0.24 5.56
CA SER A 111 -0.11 0.10 4.16
C SER A 111 -0.27 -1.14 3.30
N ALA A 112 -1.51 -1.63 3.28
CA ALA A 112 -1.78 -3.02 2.91
C ALA A 112 -1.55 -3.34 1.42
N GLY A 113 -1.67 -2.36 0.55
CA GLY A 113 -1.50 -2.57 -0.88
C GLY A 113 -2.36 -3.72 -1.40
N LYS A 114 -1.72 -4.66 -2.09
CA LYS A 114 -2.42 -5.85 -2.60
C LYS A 114 -2.66 -6.95 -1.55
N GLY A 115 -2.18 -6.77 -0.29
CA GLY A 115 -2.47 -7.66 0.83
C GLY A 115 -1.50 -8.82 1.04
N ARG A 116 -0.30 -8.79 0.47
CA ARG A 116 0.69 -9.87 0.65
C ARG A 116 1.08 -10.09 2.11
N ILE A 117 1.28 -9.00 2.84
CA ILE A 117 1.59 -9.06 4.28
C ILE A 117 0.32 -9.45 5.05
N ALA A 118 -0.86 -8.88 4.70
CA ALA A 118 -2.13 -9.25 5.34
C ALA A 118 -2.42 -10.75 5.24
N GLU A 119 -2.20 -11.37 4.08
CA GLU A 119 -2.36 -12.81 3.89
C GLU A 119 -1.38 -13.60 4.77
N ALA A 120 -0.09 -13.20 4.79
CA ALA A 120 0.90 -13.85 5.65
C ALA A 120 0.57 -13.73 7.16
N LEU A 121 0.03 -12.58 7.57
CA LEU A 121 -0.46 -12.37 8.95
C LEU A 121 -1.67 -13.25 9.25
N ALA A 122 -2.65 -13.30 8.35
CA ALA A 122 -3.86 -14.10 8.52
C ALA A 122 -3.55 -15.61 8.59
N ASP A 123 -2.61 -16.08 7.77
CA ASP A 123 -2.14 -17.47 7.82
C ASP A 123 -1.48 -17.77 9.17
N ALA A 124 -0.66 -16.86 9.68
CA ALA A 124 0.08 -17.06 10.94
C ALA A 124 -0.82 -16.91 12.18
N CYS A 125 -1.73 -15.93 12.22
CA CYS A 125 -2.64 -15.72 13.36
C CYS A 125 -3.90 -16.61 13.31
N GLY A 126 -4.13 -17.28 12.18
CA GLY A 126 -5.23 -18.21 11.98
C GLY A 126 -6.57 -17.59 11.60
N SER A 127 -6.63 -16.26 11.37
CA SER A 127 -7.89 -15.59 11.03
C SER A 127 -7.70 -14.26 10.29
N LYS A 128 -8.44 -14.07 9.20
CA LYS A 128 -8.51 -12.76 8.50
C LYS A 128 -9.25 -11.71 9.30
N SER A 129 -10.20 -12.08 10.15
CA SER A 129 -10.92 -11.15 11.02
C SER A 129 -10.05 -10.61 12.17
N ALA A 130 -8.93 -11.26 12.48
CA ALA A 130 -7.93 -10.77 13.43
C ALA A 130 -6.91 -9.79 12.81
N VAL A 131 -6.97 -9.59 11.48
CA VAL A 131 -6.06 -8.68 10.77
C VAL A 131 -6.81 -7.43 10.35
N THR A 132 -6.38 -6.29 10.85
CA THR A 132 -6.83 -4.97 10.39
C THR A 132 -5.90 -4.48 9.29
N VAL A 133 -6.46 -4.01 8.19
CA VAL A 133 -5.73 -3.47 7.04
C VAL A 133 -6.17 -2.05 6.75
N VAL A 134 -5.21 -1.16 6.52
CA VAL A 134 -5.47 0.24 6.14
C VAL A 134 -4.69 0.53 4.86
N ASP A 135 -5.31 1.19 3.92
CA ASP A 135 -4.65 1.69 2.72
C ASP A 135 -5.38 2.92 2.19
N ILE A 136 -4.64 3.86 1.62
CA ILE A 136 -5.22 5.07 1.04
C ILE A 136 -5.89 4.79 -0.31
N HIS A 137 -5.59 3.66 -0.96
CA HIS A 137 -6.03 3.35 -2.30
C HIS A 137 -7.31 2.49 -2.31
N PRO A 138 -8.49 3.02 -2.68
CA PRO A 138 -9.76 2.31 -2.61
C PRO A 138 -9.79 0.96 -3.34
N PRO A 139 -9.20 0.80 -4.55
CA PRO A 139 -9.15 -0.50 -5.23
C PRO A 139 -8.44 -1.60 -4.44
N PHE A 140 -7.41 -1.27 -3.66
CA PHE A 140 -6.74 -2.27 -2.81
C PHE A 140 -7.67 -2.75 -1.70
N ILE A 141 -8.32 -1.83 -1.01
CA ILE A 141 -9.26 -2.16 0.06
C ILE A 141 -10.48 -2.93 -0.48
N ALA A 142 -11.01 -2.54 -1.65
CA ALA A 142 -12.09 -3.30 -2.28
C ALA A 142 -11.69 -4.75 -2.60
N ASN A 143 -10.45 -4.98 -3.05
CA ASN A 143 -9.92 -6.33 -3.27
C ASN A 143 -9.73 -7.09 -1.96
N LEU A 144 -9.18 -6.47 -0.93
CA LEU A 144 -8.97 -7.09 0.39
C LEU A 144 -10.29 -7.52 1.02
N LYS A 145 -11.35 -6.70 0.91
CA LYS A 145 -12.70 -7.08 1.36
C LYS A 145 -13.22 -8.32 0.61
N LYS A 146 -12.99 -8.43 -0.71
CA LYS A 146 -13.35 -9.62 -1.48
C LYS A 146 -12.56 -10.87 -1.06
N LEU A 147 -11.31 -10.68 -0.64
CA LEU A 147 -10.47 -11.75 -0.08
C LEU A 147 -10.88 -12.15 1.34
N GLY A 148 -11.87 -11.47 1.96
CA GLY A 148 -12.43 -11.80 3.27
C GLY A 148 -11.81 -11.05 4.45
N PHE A 149 -11.07 -9.97 4.21
CA PHE A 149 -10.62 -9.06 5.27
C PHE A 149 -11.76 -8.11 5.63
N GLU A 150 -12.46 -8.38 6.73
CA GLU A 150 -13.61 -7.57 7.19
C GLU A 150 -13.17 -6.22 7.76
N ASN A 151 -12.03 -6.19 8.46
CA ASN A 151 -11.45 -5.00 9.08
C ASN A 151 -10.53 -4.25 8.09
N ALA A 152 -11.11 -3.78 6.98
CA ALA A 152 -10.37 -3.12 5.90
C ALA A 152 -10.87 -1.68 5.69
N PHE A 153 -9.97 -0.69 5.85
CA PHE A 153 -10.29 0.74 5.91
C PHE A 153 -9.57 1.52 4.81
N ILE A 154 -10.32 2.37 4.09
CA ILE A 154 -9.76 3.34 3.13
C ILE A 154 -9.41 4.59 3.91
N GLU A 155 -8.13 4.81 4.21
CA GLU A 155 -7.68 5.99 4.95
C GLU A 155 -6.18 6.21 4.76
N ASP A 156 -5.73 7.46 4.89
CA ASP A 156 -4.32 7.76 5.10
C ASP A 156 -3.94 7.35 6.53
N PHE A 157 -3.04 6.38 6.64
CA PHE A 157 -2.65 5.85 7.95
C PHE A 157 -2.11 6.92 8.90
N LEU A 158 -1.44 7.95 8.40
CA LEU A 158 -0.92 9.03 9.25
C LEU A 158 -2.05 9.87 9.88
N ASN A 159 -3.25 9.83 9.30
CA ASN A 159 -4.45 10.47 9.81
C ASN A 159 -5.43 9.50 10.50
N TRP A 160 -5.15 8.19 10.47
CA TRP A 160 -5.99 7.14 11.05
C TRP A 160 -5.69 6.93 12.53
N PRO A 161 -6.70 6.75 13.40
CA PRO A 161 -8.13 6.93 13.16
C PRO A 161 -8.58 8.38 13.42
N ASN A 162 -9.16 9.00 12.41
CA ASN A 162 -9.68 10.39 12.49
C ASN A 162 -10.96 10.55 13.31
N LEU A 163 -11.49 9.48 13.90
CA LEU A 163 -12.84 9.44 14.46
C LEU A 163 -12.88 9.45 15.99
N GLY A 164 -12.00 10.24 16.65
CA GLY A 164 -12.07 10.41 18.11
C GLY A 164 -11.74 9.15 18.91
N PHE A 165 -11.01 8.23 18.33
CA PHE A 165 -10.50 7.05 19.03
C PHE A 165 -9.42 7.47 20.02
N THR A 166 -9.64 7.18 21.27
CA THR A 166 -8.65 7.37 22.33
C THR A 166 -7.54 6.31 22.13
N PRO A 167 -6.26 6.68 22.22
CA PRO A 167 -5.18 5.68 22.32
C PRO A 167 -5.54 4.65 23.40
N GLY A 168 -5.42 3.35 23.08
CA GLY A 168 -5.79 2.25 23.97
C GLY A 168 -7.10 1.53 23.63
N TRP A 169 -7.89 2.00 22.68
CA TRP A 169 -9.12 1.30 22.24
C TRP A 169 -8.83 0.19 21.24
N PHE A 170 -7.72 0.31 20.47
CA PHE A 170 -7.23 -0.73 19.58
C PHE A 170 -5.72 -0.92 19.84
N GLU A 171 -5.39 -1.92 20.61
CA GLU A 171 -4.02 -2.35 20.79
C GLU A 171 -3.82 -3.64 19.99
N TYR A 172 -2.81 -3.63 19.14
CA TYR A 172 -2.43 -4.78 18.33
C TYR A 172 -1.23 -5.48 18.94
N ASP A 173 -1.27 -6.79 18.97
CA ASP A 173 -0.12 -7.60 19.39
C ASP A 173 1.03 -7.48 18.41
N ARG A 174 0.69 -7.34 17.11
CA ARG A 174 1.65 -7.30 16.02
C ARG A 174 1.29 -6.23 15.00
N VAL A 175 2.29 -5.48 14.57
CA VAL A 175 2.18 -4.56 13.42
C VAL A 175 3.24 -4.96 12.41
N VAL A 176 2.83 -5.25 11.17
CA VAL A 176 3.76 -5.60 10.09
C VAL A 176 3.42 -4.76 8.87
N MET A 177 4.42 -4.10 8.28
CA MET A 177 4.15 -3.12 7.25
C MET A 177 5.29 -2.89 6.26
N ASN A 178 4.94 -2.45 5.06
CA ASN A 178 5.85 -1.91 4.06
C ASN A 178 5.35 -0.52 3.65
N PRO A 179 5.71 0.53 4.41
CA PRO A 179 5.21 1.89 4.19
C PRO A 179 5.91 2.58 3.03
N PRO A 180 5.39 3.71 2.50
CA PRO A 180 6.07 4.52 1.50
C PRO A 180 7.38 5.09 2.03
N PHE A 181 8.41 5.20 1.15
CA PHE A 181 9.77 5.64 1.54
C PHE A 181 10.06 7.11 1.25
N SER A 182 9.27 7.76 0.37
CA SER A 182 9.50 9.14 -0.03
C SER A 182 9.54 10.07 1.18
N ARG A 183 10.48 11.03 1.15
CA ARG A 183 10.66 12.02 2.23
C ARG A 183 10.77 11.43 3.64
N GLN A 184 11.23 10.18 3.74
CA GLN A 184 11.29 9.43 5.00
C GLN A 184 9.89 9.22 5.62
N ALA A 185 8.87 8.96 4.81
CA ALA A 185 7.52 8.65 5.28
C ALA A 185 7.48 7.34 6.07
N ASP A 186 8.37 6.40 5.75
CA ASP A 186 8.59 5.17 6.52
C ASP A 186 8.81 5.43 8.01
N THR A 187 9.58 6.47 8.37
CA THR A 187 9.80 6.83 9.78
C THR A 187 8.55 7.38 10.45
N ASP A 188 7.73 8.17 9.74
CA ASP A 188 6.48 8.72 10.27
C ASP A 188 5.45 7.61 10.49
N HIS A 189 5.33 6.68 9.54
CA HIS A 189 4.44 5.52 9.64
C HIS A 189 4.82 4.61 10.81
N VAL A 190 6.12 4.34 11.02
CA VAL A 190 6.57 3.54 12.16
C VAL A 190 6.24 4.23 13.48
N LEU A 191 6.49 5.55 13.60
CA LEU A 191 6.15 6.29 14.82
C LEU A 191 4.65 6.27 15.13
N GLN A 192 3.81 6.41 14.11
CA GLN A 192 2.36 6.28 14.25
C GLN A 192 1.98 4.86 14.69
N ALA A 193 2.56 3.84 14.04
CA ALA A 193 2.26 2.43 14.28
C ALA A 193 2.60 1.97 15.71
N ILE A 194 3.69 2.48 16.30
CA ILE A 194 4.05 2.22 17.71
C ILE A 194 2.93 2.64 18.68
N GLY A 195 2.16 3.68 18.31
CA GLY A 195 1.01 4.12 19.10
C GLY A 195 -0.10 3.07 19.23
N PHE A 196 -0.21 2.17 18.26
CA PHE A 196 -1.21 1.09 18.21
C PHE A 196 -0.70 -0.25 18.75
N LEU A 197 0.58 -0.37 19.09
CA LEU A 197 1.10 -1.60 19.69
C LEU A 197 0.65 -1.73 21.16
N ALA A 198 0.23 -2.92 21.53
CA ALA A 198 0.09 -3.35 22.91
C ALA A 198 1.45 -3.30 23.65
N PRO A 199 1.48 -3.16 24.97
CA PRO A 199 2.68 -3.39 25.76
C PRO A 199 3.30 -4.76 25.47
N GLY A 200 4.59 -4.84 25.19
CA GLY A 200 5.26 -6.06 24.73
C GLY A 200 4.98 -6.47 23.28
N GLY A 201 4.17 -5.69 22.56
CA GLY A 201 3.88 -5.93 21.14
C GLY A 201 5.10 -5.74 20.23
N ILE A 202 5.08 -6.39 19.08
CA ILE A 202 6.19 -6.37 18.11
C ILE A 202 5.74 -5.69 16.81
N LEU A 203 6.57 -4.76 16.32
CA LEU A 203 6.45 -4.16 15.00
C LEU A 203 7.58 -4.62 14.10
N VAL A 204 7.25 -5.03 12.87
CA VAL A 204 8.22 -5.28 11.80
C VAL A 204 7.88 -4.41 10.61
N SER A 205 8.84 -3.60 10.16
CA SER A 205 8.65 -2.67 9.04
C SER A 205 9.78 -2.77 8.03
N VAL A 206 9.44 -2.76 6.75
CA VAL A 206 10.43 -2.43 5.71
C VAL A 206 10.78 -0.96 5.82
N MET A 207 12.07 -0.64 5.82
CA MET A 207 12.61 0.72 5.87
C MET A 207 13.61 0.95 4.75
N ALA A 208 13.70 2.16 4.24
CA ALA A 208 14.82 2.53 3.39
C ALA A 208 16.13 2.43 4.17
N SER A 209 17.16 1.78 3.62
CA SER A 209 18.45 1.54 4.31
C SER A 209 19.14 2.82 4.80
N GLY A 210 18.75 3.97 4.25
CA GLY A 210 19.20 5.27 4.74
C GLY A 210 18.99 5.50 6.23
N VAL A 211 18.04 4.82 6.88
CA VAL A 211 17.80 4.91 8.32
C VAL A 211 19.00 4.47 9.14
N GLU A 212 19.87 3.60 8.63
CA GLU A 212 21.06 3.11 9.31
C GLU A 212 22.11 4.20 9.51
N PHE A 213 22.36 5.02 8.47
CA PHE A 213 23.52 5.92 8.39
C PHE A 213 23.17 7.42 8.31
N ARG A 214 21.92 7.81 8.05
CA ARG A 214 21.52 9.22 8.01
C ARG A 214 21.66 9.87 9.38
N LYS A 215 22.19 11.12 9.38
CA LYS A 215 22.41 11.94 10.59
C LYS A 215 21.55 13.20 10.61
N ASN A 216 20.49 13.26 9.78
CA ASN A 216 19.58 14.39 9.83
C ASN A 216 18.70 14.34 11.10
N LYS A 217 18.12 15.49 11.45
CA LYS A 217 17.32 15.65 12.68
C LYS A 217 16.17 14.61 12.74
N LYS A 218 15.47 14.36 11.61
CA LYS A 218 14.34 13.43 11.56
C LYS A 218 14.77 12.00 11.94
N THR A 219 15.86 11.49 11.32
CA THR A 219 16.38 10.14 11.62
C THR A 219 16.90 10.03 13.07
N LEU A 220 17.58 11.06 13.58
CA LEU A 220 18.07 11.05 14.96
C LEU A 220 16.90 11.04 15.96
N THR A 221 15.90 11.91 15.77
CA THR A 221 14.70 11.93 16.61
C THR A 221 13.94 10.60 16.54
N PHE A 222 13.82 10.01 15.35
CA PHE A 222 13.19 8.70 15.16
C PHE A 222 13.86 7.63 16.03
N LYS A 223 15.20 7.51 15.96
CA LYS A 223 15.95 6.53 16.77
C LYS A 223 15.80 6.79 18.27
N GLN A 224 15.86 8.04 18.71
CA GLN A 224 15.65 8.40 20.13
C GLN A 224 14.25 7.99 20.62
N VAL A 225 13.21 8.16 19.81
CA VAL A 225 11.86 7.71 20.16
C VAL A 225 11.79 6.19 20.27
N LEU A 226 12.39 5.45 19.34
CA LEU A 226 12.46 3.99 19.42
C LEU A 226 13.15 3.54 20.73
N GLU A 227 14.32 4.07 21.02
CA GLU A 227 15.10 3.76 22.23
C GLU A 227 14.32 4.09 23.52
N SER A 228 13.51 5.14 23.50
CA SER A 228 12.71 5.52 24.68
C SER A 228 11.47 4.64 24.90
N LYS A 229 10.96 3.99 23.86
CA LYS A 229 9.70 3.24 23.89
C LYS A 229 9.89 1.73 23.86
N GLY A 230 11.07 1.23 23.54
CA GLY A 230 11.33 -0.20 23.40
C GLY A 230 12.74 -0.53 22.98
N VAL A 231 12.88 -1.73 22.45
CA VAL A 231 14.15 -2.23 21.90
C VAL A 231 13.95 -2.45 20.41
N PHE A 232 14.93 -2.09 19.59
CA PHE A 232 14.87 -2.30 18.16
C PHE A 232 16.17 -2.84 17.58
N GLU A 233 16.06 -3.50 16.45
CA GLU A 233 17.15 -3.95 15.60
C GLU A 233 16.87 -3.64 14.14
N LEU A 234 17.92 -3.44 13.36
CA LEU A 234 17.87 -3.27 11.90
C LEU A 234 18.51 -4.47 11.25
N ILE A 235 17.78 -5.16 10.40
CA ILE A 235 18.19 -6.40 9.73
C ILE A 235 18.32 -6.10 8.24
N PRO A 236 19.55 -6.14 7.67
CA PRO A 236 19.74 -5.89 6.25
C PRO A 236 19.00 -6.93 5.39
N LEU A 237 18.32 -6.47 4.35
CA LEU A 237 17.79 -7.32 3.30
C LEU A 237 18.79 -7.44 2.15
N PRO A 238 18.80 -8.57 1.41
CA PRO A 238 19.64 -8.72 0.23
C PRO A 238 19.43 -7.56 -0.75
N SER A 239 20.50 -7.09 -1.36
CA SER A 239 20.39 -6.08 -2.42
C SER A 239 19.42 -6.56 -3.49
N LYS A 240 18.58 -5.66 -4.00
CA LYS A 240 17.58 -5.94 -5.03
C LYS A 240 16.37 -6.79 -4.61
N THR A 241 16.13 -7.00 -3.33
CA THR A 241 14.92 -7.70 -2.83
C THR A 241 13.62 -7.16 -3.45
N PHE A 242 13.52 -5.86 -3.70
CA PHE A 242 12.34 -5.21 -4.28
C PHE A 242 12.48 -4.81 -5.76
N VAL A 243 13.50 -5.31 -6.48
CA VAL A 243 13.72 -4.95 -7.90
C VAL A 243 12.56 -5.41 -8.78
N GLU A 244 12.03 -6.61 -8.55
CA GLU A 244 10.85 -7.11 -9.28
C GLU A 244 9.59 -6.31 -8.97
N SER A 245 9.53 -5.68 -7.79
CA SER A 245 8.45 -4.77 -7.39
C SER A 245 8.63 -3.34 -7.94
N GLY A 246 9.72 -3.08 -8.67
CA GLY A 246 9.93 -1.81 -9.40
C GLY A 246 10.77 -0.77 -8.66
N THR A 247 11.47 -1.11 -7.58
CA THR A 247 12.42 -0.20 -6.93
C THR A 247 13.81 -0.79 -6.80
N SER A 248 14.83 0.06 -6.95
CA SER A 248 16.23 -0.25 -6.67
C SER A 248 16.69 0.24 -5.29
N VAL A 249 15.78 0.73 -4.46
CA VAL A 249 16.11 1.19 -3.11
C VAL A 249 16.58 0.02 -2.27
N ASN A 250 17.76 0.15 -1.67
CA ASN A 250 18.21 -0.82 -0.68
C ASN A 250 17.37 -0.67 0.59
N THR A 251 16.95 -1.78 1.15
CA THR A 251 16.03 -1.82 2.29
C THR A 251 16.59 -2.63 3.44
N VAL A 252 16.09 -2.35 4.62
CA VAL A 252 16.32 -3.12 5.86
C VAL A 252 14.98 -3.43 6.50
N LEU A 253 14.91 -4.45 7.33
CA LEU A 253 13.78 -4.64 8.24
C LEU A 253 14.11 -4.00 9.59
N LEU A 254 13.22 -3.17 10.06
CA LEU A 254 13.16 -2.75 11.46
C LEU A 254 12.31 -3.75 12.21
N LYS A 255 12.87 -4.39 13.25
CA LYS A 255 12.09 -5.07 14.28
C LYS A 255 12.14 -4.23 15.54
N PHE A 256 10.99 -3.93 16.10
CA PHE A 256 10.83 -3.15 17.33
C PHE A 256 9.91 -3.88 18.29
N THR A 257 10.32 -4.00 19.54
CA THR A 257 9.51 -4.55 20.65
C THR A 257 9.21 -3.44 21.63
N LYS A 258 7.93 -3.13 21.86
CA LYS A 258 7.49 -2.10 22.80
C LYS A 258 7.72 -2.55 24.23
N ASN A 259 8.17 -1.63 25.11
CA ASN A 259 8.27 -1.89 26.53
C ASN A 259 6.92 -2.32 27.13
N THR A 260 6.96 -3.15 28.16
CA THR A 260 5.78 -3.61 28.92
C THR A 260 5.24 -2.51 29.85
#